data_7204709e6b63b020a0daac25b62a02ef
#
_entry.id   7204709e6b63b020a0daac25b62a02ef
#
_cell.length_a   1.000
_cell.length_b   1.000
_cell.length_c   1.000
_cell.angle_alpha   90.00
_cell.angle_beta   90.00
_cell.angle_gamma   90.00
#
_symmetry.space_group_name_H-M   'P 1'
#
loop_
_entity.id
_entity.type
_entity.pdbx_description
1 polymer ?
#
loop_
_entity_poly.entity_id
_entity_poly.type
_entity_poly.pdbx_seq_one_letter_code
_entity_poly.pdbx_strand_id
1 'polypeptide(L)'
;MEEKKRILIVEDAAYMRDMLSEMLEQEAGSYEVVGFAVNGKEAVEKYKELKPDIVTMDLVMEVMDGIQAIREIKKYDPSALVIAISALGTPEQKKAALNAGAEEYLWKPFTIKNLFEALEKLLRKREE
;
A
#
# COMPACT_ATOMS: atom_id res chain seq x y z
N MET A 1 23.96 7.89 5.03
CA MET A 1 22.59 8.41 4.93
C MET A 1 21.69 7.37 4.30
N GLU A 2 20.60 7.04 4.97
CA GLU A 2 19.67 6.08 4.40
C GLU A 2 18.79 6.75 3.36
N GLU A 3 18.52 6.02 2.29
CA GLU A 3 17.61 6.50 1.28
C GLU A 3 16.18 6.41 1.78
N LYS A 4 15.34 7.33 1.33
CA LYS A 4 13.92 7.29 1.64
C LYS A 4 13.29 6.08 0.97
N LYS A 5 12.35 5.44 1.66
CA LYS A 5 11.54 4.38 1.07
C LYS A 5 10.49 5.02 0.17
N ARG A 6 10.41 4.56 -1.06
CA ARG A 6 9.53 5.10 -2.10
C ARG A 6 8.19 4.41 -2.05
N ILE A 7 7.13 5.20 -1.95
CA ILE A 7 5.77 4.66 -1.75
C ILE A 7 4.85 5.06 -2.91
N LEU A 8 4.11 4.07 -3.42
CA LEU A 8 3.02 4.28 -4.36
C LEU A 8 1.72 4.18 -3.56
N ILE A 9 0.90 5.23 -3.62
CA ILE A 9 -0.40 5.25 -2.95
C ILE A 9 -1.49 4.90 -3.95
N VAL A 10 -2.25 3.84 -3.69
CA VAL A 10 -3.37 3.43 -4.54
C VAL A 10 -4.67 3.66 -3.78
N GLU A 11 -5.43 4.67 -4.19
CA GLU A 11 -6.62 5.12 -3.51
C GLU A 11 -7.45 5.97 -4.48
N ASP A 12 -8.71 5.65 -4.64
CA ASP A 12 -9.56 6.38 -5.58
C ASP A 12 -10.08 7.73 -5.05
N ALA A 13 -10.12 7.91 -3.72
CA ALA A 13 -10.59 9.17 -3.12
C ALA A 13 -9.44 10.16 -2.98
N ALA A 14 -9.60 11.34 -3.62
CA ALA A 14 -8.56 12.36 -3.59
C ALA A 14 -8.20 12.81 -2.18
N TYR A 15 -9.20 13.02 -1.32
CA TYR A 15 -8.94 13.48 0.04
C TYR A 15 -8.12 12.46 0.83
N MET A 16 -8.35 11.19 0.58
CA MET A 16 -7.60 10.12 1.28
C MET A 16 -6.17 10.03 0.75
N ARG A 17 -5.96 10.22 -0.55
CA ARG A 17 -4.62 10.26 -1.11
C ARG A 17 -3.82 11.39 -0.47
N ASP A 18 -4.44 12.57 -0.36
CA ASP A 18 -3.78 13.73 0.23
C ASP A 18 -3.45 13.49 1.71
N MET A 19 -4.39 12.89 2.44
CA MET A 19 -4.20 12.60 3.86
C MET A 19 -3.05 11.61 4.06
N LEU A 20 -3.02 10.53 3.29
CA LEU A 20 -1.94 9.54 3.38
C LEU A 20 -0.60 10.16 3.03
N SER A 21 -0.57 11.00 2.00
CA SER A 21 0.64 11.67 1.58
C SER A 21 1.19 12.56 2.70
N GLU A 22 0.30 13.35 3.34
CA GLU A 22 0.71 14.19 4.46
C GLU A 22 1.22 13.38 5.64
N MET A 23 0.54 12.29 5.98
CA MET A 23 0.97 11.41 7.07
C MET A 23 2.36 10.85 6.83
N LEU A 24 2.60 10.36 5.61
CA LEU A 24 3.88 9.75 5.26
C LEU A 24 5.01 10.77 5.27
N GLU A 25 4.74 11.99 4.85
CA GLU A 25 5.75 13.04 4.80
C GLU A 25 6.10 13.61 6.18
N GLN A 26 5.30 13.33 7.21
CA GLN A 26 5.60 13.77 8.57
C GLN A 26 6.84 13.07 9.14
N GLU A 27 7.14 11.86 8.65
CA GLU A 27 8.41 11.19 9.00
C GLU A 27 9.48 11.66 8.02
N ALA A 28 9.94 12.88 8.22
CA ALA A 28 10.90 13.53 7.34
C ALA A 28 12.14 12.65 7.13
N GLY A 29 12.46 12.40 5.87
CA GLY A 29 13.62 11.62 5.52
C GLY A 29 13.42 10.12 5.45
N SER A 30 12.27 9.60 5.90
CA SER A 30 12.01 8.16 5.91
C SER A 30 11.22 7.67 4.70
N TYR A 31 10.21 8.43 4.28
CA TYR A 31 9.32 8.01 3.19
C TYR A 31 9.15 9.11 2.15
N GLU A 32 9.02 8.67 0.90
CA GLU A 32 8.78 9.57 -0.23
C GLU A 32 7.65 9.00 -1.07
N VAL A 33 6.60 9.79 -1.29
CA VAL A 33 5.49 9.38 -2.15
C VAL A 33 5.91 9.65 -3.59
N VAL A 34 6.03 8.59 -4.38
CA VAL A 34 6.52 8.71 -5.76
C VAL A 34 5.41 8.69 -6.80
N GLY A 35 4.20 8.38 -6.40
CA GLY A 35 3.08 8.39 -7.34
C GLY A 35 1.77 7.98 -6.68
N PHE A 36 0.72 8.13 -7.47
CA PHE A 36 -0.65 7.78 -7.06
C PHE A 36 -1.30 6.97 -8.15
N ALA A 37 -2.19 6.06 -7.77
CA ALA A 37 -3.04 5.34 -8.68
C ALA A 37 -4.47 5.38 -8.14
N VAL A 38 -5.45 5.41 -9.03
CA VAL A 38 -6.86 5.58 -8.65
C VAL A 38 -7.69 4.31 -8.81
N ASN A 39 -7.11 3.26 -9.37
CA ASN A 39 -7.76 1.96 -9.49
C ASN A 39 -6.69 0.87 -9.59
N GLY A 40 -7.14 -0.38 -9.56
CA GLY A 40 -6.22 -1.51 -9.57
C GLY A 40 -5.40 -1.64 -10.84
N LYS A 41 -6.00 -1.34 -11.99
CA LYS A 41 -5.29 -1.42 -13.27
C LYS A 41 -4.16 -0.41 -13.32
N GLU A 42 -4.44 0.83 -12.93
CA GLU A 42 -3.44 1.88 -12.88
C GLU A 42 -2.35 1.55 -11.87
N ALA A 43 -2.74 0.91 -10.75
CA ALA A 43 -1.77 0.49 -9.74
C ALA A 43 -0.73 -0.47 -10.31
N VAL A 44 -1.18 -1.47 -11.07
CA VAL A 44 -0.27 -2.44 -11.69
C VAL A 44 0.65 -1.74 -12.69
N GLU A 45 0.10 -0.88 -13.54
CA GLU A 45 0.87 -0.13 -14.52
C GLU A 45 1.94 0.75 -13.86
N LYS A 46 1.54 1.50 -12.83
CA LYS A 46 2.45 2.39 -12.12
C LYS A 46 3.49 1.64 -11.31
N TYR A 47 3.14 0.48 -10.78
CA TYR A 47 4.13 -0.36 -10.10
C TYR A 47 5.27 -0.73 -11.06
N LYS A 48 4.92 -1.16 -12.25
CA LYS A 48 5.92 -1.54 -13.25
C LYS A 48 6.79 -0.36 -13.68
N GLU A 49 6.17 0.81 -13.80
CA GLU A 49 6.87 2.03 -14.22
C GLU A 49 7.77 2.60 -13.13
N LEU A 50 7.22 2.74 -11.91
CA LEU A 50 7.90 3.43 -10.82
C LEU A 50 8.76 2.51 -9.95
N LYS A 51 8.43 1.24 -9.89
CA LYS A 51 9.10 0.25 -9.04
C LYS A 51 9.29 0.75 -7.61
N PRO A 52 8.18 1.06 -6.92
CA PRO A 52 8.26 1.58 -5.55
C PRO A 52 8.75 0.51 -4.58
N ASP A 53 9.20 0.94 -3.41
CA ASP A 53 9.58 0.02 -2.35
C ASP A 53 8.36 -0.56 -1.64
N ILE A 54 7.31 0.25 -1.51
CA ILE A 54 6.10 -0.10 -0.77
C ILE A 54 4.89 0.41 -1.53
N VAL A 55 3.80 -0.37 -1.50
CA VAL A 55 2.50 0.04 -2.05
C VAL A 55 1.46 0.06 -0.93
N THR A 56 0.73 1.16 -0.79
CA THR A 56 -0.48 1.17 0.04
C THR A 56 -1.66 0.96 -0.90
N MET A 57 -2.43 -0.10 -0.66
CA MET A 57 -3.47 -0.54 -1.60
C MET A 57 -4.85 -0.52 -0.96
N ASP A 58 -5.71 0.42 -1.39
CA ASP A 58 -7.13 0.39 -1.04
C ASP A 58 -7.75 -0.83 -1.72
N LEU A 59 -8.55 -1.58 -0.99
CA LEU A 59 -9.13 -2.80 -1.53
C LEU A 59 -10.44 -2.57 -2.29
N VAL A 60 -11.15 -1.49 -1.99
CA VAL A 60 -12.47 -1.23 -2.61
C VAL A 60 -12.33 -0.12 -3.64
N MET A 61 -12.18 -0.50 -4.90
CA MET A 61 -12.01 0.42 -6.02
C MET A 61 -12.71 -0.12 -7.25
N GLU A 62 -13.00 0.79 -8.20
CA GLU A 62 -13.57 0.41 -9.50
C GLU A 62 -12.48 -0.06 -10.46
N VAL A 63 -12.87 -0.63 -11.56
CA VAL A 63 -12.06 -1.16 -12.67
C VAL A 63 -11.35 -2.45 -12.30
N MET A 64 -10.47 -2.42 -11.34
CA MET A 64 -9.82 -3.61 -10.81
C MET A 64 -9.69 -3.38 -9.32
N ASP A 65 -10.26 -4.27 -8.49
CA ASP A 65 -10.18 -4.09 -7.05
C ASP A 65 -8.76 -4.34 -6.53
N GLY A 66 -8.55 -3.94 -5.26
CA GLY A 66 -7.24 -4.01 -4.67
C GLY A 66 -6.70 -5.42 -4.52
N ILE A 67 -7.55 -6.40 -4.24
CA ILE A 67 -7.10 -7.79 -4.08
C ILE A 67 -6.55 -8.33 -5.40
N GLN A 68 -7.26 -8.08 -6.50
CA GLN A 68 -6.78 -8.48 -7.81
C GLN A 68 -5.49 -7.76 -8.17
N ALA A 69 -5.41 -6.46 -7.85
CA ALA A 69 -4.20 -5.67 -8.11
C ALA A 69 -3.01 -6.23 -7.32
N ILE A 70 -3.21 -6.63 -6.06
CA ILE A 70 -2.15 -7.25 -5.26
C ILE A 70 -1.64 -8.51 -5.93
N ARG A 71 -2.55 -9.37 -6.38
CA ARG A 71 -2.16 -10.61 -7.08
C ARG A 71 -1.32 -10.32 -8.30
N GLU A 72 -1.74 -9.34 -9.11
CA GLU A 72 -1.02 -8.99 -10.32
C GLU A 72 0.35 -8.40 -10.03
N ILE A 73 0.44 -7.53 -9.03
CA ILE A 73 1.72 -6.94 -8.63
C ILE A 73 2.67 -8.02 -8.12
N LYS A 74 2.18 -8.92 -7.26
CA LYS A 74 3.01 -10.00 -6.70
C LYS A 74 3.43 -11.01 -7.75
N LYS A 75 2.60 -11.20 -8.76
CA LYS A 75 2.93 -12.07 -9.88
C LYS A 75 4.07 -11.47 -10.71
N TYR A 76 4.02 -10.16 -10.91
CA TYR A 76 5.07 -9.44 -11.63
C TYR A 76 6.35 -9.35 -10.81
N ASP A 77 6.22 -9.07 -9.51
CA ASP A 77 7.35 -8.91 -8.60
C ASP A 77 7.02 -9.57 -7.25
N PRO A 78 7.45 -10.83 -7.05
CA PRO A 78 7.16 -11.53 -5.79
C PRO A 78 7.72 -10.85 -4.54
N SER A 79 8.70 -9.97 -4.68
CA SER A 79 9.29 -9.26 -3.55
C SER A 79 8.59 -7.93 -3.25
N ALA A 80 7.54 -7.57 -3.99
CA ALA A 80 6.78 -6.35 -3.74
C ALA A 80 6.23 -6.35 -2.31
N LEU A 81 6.26 -5.19 -1.66
CA LEU A 81 5.73 -5.04 -0.30
C LEU A 81 4.44 -4.24 -0.37
N VAL A 82 3.35 -4.83 0.07
CA VAL A 82 2.01 -4.25 -0.04
C VAL A 82 1.33 -4.18 1.31
N ILE A 83 0.82 -3.00 1.67
CA ILE A 83 -0.08 -2.83 2.81
C ILE A 83 -1.49 -2.68 2.24
N ALA A 84 -2.38 -3.61 2.57
CA ALA A 84 -3.78 -3.50 2.16
C ALA A 84 -4.49 -2.57 3.15
N ILE A 85 -5.31 -1.66 2.64
CA ILE A 85 -6.05 -0.70 3.45
C ILE A 85 -7.53 -0.81 3.10
N SER A 86 -8.40 -0.96 4.10
CA SER A 86 -9.82 -1.12 3.82
C SER A 86 -10.69 -0.67 5.01
N ALA A 87 -11.88 -0.16 4.68
CA ALA A 87 -12.90 0.14 5.67
C ALA A 87 -13.66 -1.13 6.08
N LEU A 88 -13.51 -2.22 5.31
CA LEU A 88 -14.19 -3.49 5.61
C LEU A 88 -13.37 -4.27 6.63
N GLY A 89 -13.94 -4.39 7.84
CA GLY A 89 -13.26 -5.05 8.95
C GLY A 89 -13.60 -6.53 9.08
N THR A 90 -13.97 -7.20 7.98
CA THR A 90 -14.33 -8.61 8.06
C THR A 90 -13.09 -9.50 8.01
N PRO A 91 -13.11 -10.63 8.77
CA PRO A 91 -11.99 -11.58 8.71
C PRO A 91 -11.78 -12.15 7.30
N GLU A 92 -12.86 -12.31 6.54
CA GLU A 92 -12.79 -12.82 5.16
C GLU A 92 -12.03 -11.88 4.25
N GLN A 93 -12.26 -10.57 4.38
CA GLN A 93 -11.58 -9.58 3.55
C GLN A 93 -10.09 -9.53 3.88
N LYS A 94 -9.77 -9.56 5.18
CA LYS A 94 -8.37 -9.58 5.63
C LYS A 94 -7.66 -10.82 5.11
N LYS A 95 -8.30 -11.98 5.25
CA LYS A 95 -7.74 -13.25 4.80
C LYS A 95 -7.50 -13.23 3.29
N ALA A 96 -8.46 -12.70 2.52
CA ALA A 96 -8.34 -12.61 1.07
C ALA A 96 -7.15 -11.73 0.66
N ALA A 97 -6.96 -10.60 1.35
CA ALA A 97 -5.85 -9.69 1.06
C ALA A 97 -4.51 -10.36 1.36
N LEU A 98 -4.40 -11.03 2.51
CA LEU A 98 -3.16 -11.71 2.89
C LEU A 98 -2.87 -12.88 1.95
N ASN A 99 -3.90 -13.63 1.56
CA ASN A 99 -3.73 -14.74 0.61
C ASN A 99 -3.32 -14.25 -0.78
N ALA A 100 -3.73 -13.01 -1.14
CA ALA A 100 -3.32 -12.42 -2.41
C ALA A 100 -1.86 -11.97 -2.38
N GLY A 101 -1.28 -11.83 -1.19
CA GLY A 101 0.12 -11.49 -1.02
C GLY A 101 0.41 -10.23 -0.22
N ALA A 102 -0.60 -9.54 0.31
CA ALA A 102 -0.35 -8.37 1.16
C ALA A 102 0.39 -8.80 2.42
N GLU A 103 1.40 -8.05 2.80
CA GLU A 103 2.19 -8.33 4.01
C GLU A 103 1.53 -7.80 5.27
N GLU A 104 0.79 -6.69 5.15
CA GLU A 104 0.10 -6.08 6.28
C GLU A 104 -1.29 -5.63 5.88
N TYR A 105 -2.17 -5.48 6.86
CA TYR A 105 -3.55 -5.03 6.66
C TYR A 105 -3.86 -3.90 7.64
N LEU A 106 -4.43 -2.81 7.15
CA LEU A 106 -4.73 -1.65 7.95
C LEU A 106 -6.20 -1.27 7.78
N TRP A 107 -6.95 -1.19 8.87
CA TRP A 107 -8.37 -0.80 8.83
C TRP A 107 -8.53 0.71 8.84
N LYS A 108 -9.48 1.20 8.05
CA LYS A 108 -9.91 2.61 8.11
C LYS A 108 -10.99 2.76 9.19
N PRO A 109 -11.02 3.83 9.97
CA PRO A 109 -9.98 4.86 10.05
C PRO A 109 -8.76 4.38 10.85
N PHE A 110 -7.61 4.92 10.54
CA PHE A 110 -6.38 4.59 11.24
C PHE A 110 -5.65 5.87 11.66
N THR A 111 -4.78 5.74 12.66
CA THR A 111 -3.97 6.86 13.13
C THR A 111 -2.62 6.85 12.40
N ILE A 112 -1.90 7.98 12.49
CA ILE A 112 -0.52 8.06 11.99
C ILE A 112 0.32 6.96 12.64
N LYS A 113 0.13 6.74 13.94
CA LYS A 113 0.85 5.71 14.68
C LYS A 113 0.60 4.32 14.08
N ASN A 114 -0.67 3.99 13.80
CA ASN A 114 -1.01 2.70 13.19
C ASN A 114 -0.32 2.53 11.85
N LEU A 115 -0.30 3.57 11.04
CA LEU A 115 0.33 3.53 9.72
C LEU A 115 1.83 3.26 9.83
N PHE A 116 2.53 4.00 10.68
CA PHE A 116 3.98 3.83 10.83
C PHE A 116 4.34 2.49 11.45
N GLU A 117 3.54 1.99 12.38
CA GLU A 117 3.76 0.66 12.94
C GLU A 117 3.64 -0.43 11.86
N ALA A 118 2.64 -0.30 10.97
CA ALA A 118 2.47 -1.25 9.87
C ALA A 118 3.64 -1.19 8.90
N LEU A 119 4.12 0.02 8.58
CA LEU A 119 5.27 0.19 7.70
C LEU A 119 6.53 -0.42 8.30
N GLU A 120 6.77 -0.21 9.59
CA GLU A 120 7.93 -0.76 10.27
C GLU A 120 7.90 -2.29 10.30
N LYS A 121 6.74 -2.88 10.57
CA LYS A 121 6.58 -4.33 10.55
C LYS A 121 6.88 -4.90 9.17
N LEU A 122 6.38 -4.25 8.15
CA LEU A 122 6.56 -4.68 6.77
C LEU A 122 8.04 -4.65 6.37
N LEU A 123 8.76 -3.60 6.76
CA LEU A 123 10.19 -3.49 6.45
C LEU A 123 11.01 -4.50 7.22
N ARG A 124 10.64 -4.81 8.46
CA ARG A 124 11.33 -5.85 9.24
C ARG A 124 11.15 -7.24 8.63
N LYS A 125 9.97 -7.53 8.10
CA LYS A 125 9.72 -8.81 7.43
C LYS A 125 10.64 -9.02 6.24
N ARG A 126 10.93 -7.93 5.51
CA ARG A 126 11.81 -8.00 4.35
C ARG A 126 13.25 -8.32 4.74
N GLU A 127 13.68 -7.87 5.91
CA GLU A 127 15.04 -8.09 6.40
C GLU A 127 15.27 -9.51 6.91
N GLU A 128 14.20 -10.20 7.25
CA GLU A 128 14.26 -11.59 7.69
C GLU A 128 14.36 -12.52 6.48
#